data_827f691ab1792dd5df8493771428e64b
#
_entry.id   827f691ab1792dd5df8493771428e64b
#
_cell.length_a   1.000
_cell.length_b   1.000
_cell.length_c   1.000
_cell.angle_alpha   90.00
_cell.angle_beta   90.00
_cell.angle_gamma   90.00
#
_symmetry.space_group_name_H-M   'P 1'
#
loop_
_entity.id
_entity.type
_entity.pdbx_description
1 polymer ?
#
loop_
_entity_poly.entity_id
_entity_poly.type
_entity_poly.pdbx_seq_one_letter_code
_entity_poly.pdbx_strand_id
1 'polypeptide(L)'
;MSFFTPNFGRTAVMAGLLSLNAMFMPASAAESTPQSEALDNLSISIGDYVVSPNANLTMNTPYGATSSGDVSSHQVHIPRLKADFLLGHSQGFALDYYGFYRQYSDSVSRTYLTDPNDLTFSANASANVGLDLANASYKWWFGSASDVIGVGIGAAYYRVHFGVAASAATNINNASSSTHTSYSSDSVAPLIQLGWRHAFSPNARMYVDVSGIEKTGGNLSGRIYNASLGAEWYFAKNVGIGAEYSSTRINIHSDGSNGILDLRMDGPTIFLKGRF
;
A
#
# COMPACT_ATOMS: atom_id res chain seq x y z
N MET A 1 35.91 21.61 -2.76
CA MET A 1 35.80 20.23 -2.31
C MET A 1 35.30 20.23 -0.89
N SER A 2 34.04 20.00 -0.71
CA SER A 2 33.43 19.82 0.62
C SER A 2 32.40 18.70 0.50
N PHE A 3 32.69 17.57 1.11
CA PHE A 3 31.87 16.38 1.11
C PHE A 3 30.68 16.58 2.05
N PHE A 4 29.48 16.66 1.49
CA PHE A 4 28.23 16.57 2.26
C PHE A 4 27.88 15.09 2.42
N THR A 5 28.03 14.55 3.61
CA THR A 5 27.48 13.26 4.02
C THR A 5 25.99 13.45 4.31
N PRO A 6 25.08 12.66 3.70
CA PRO A 6 23.68 12.69 4.09
C PRO A 6 23.52 11.96 5.43
N ASN A 7 23.15 12.71 6.45
CA ASN A 7 22.69 12.19 7.72
C ASN A 7 21.35 11.48 7.52
N PHE A 8 21.35 10.16 7.50
CA PHE A 8 20.15 9.35 7.65
C PHE A 8 19.67 9.46 9.11
N GLY A 9 18.81 10.44 9.36
CA GLY A 9 18.05 10.51 10.61
C GLY A 9 17.12 9.30 10.72
N ARG A 10 17.52 8.32 11.51
CA ARG A 10 16.66 7.26 12.00
C ARG A 10 15.60 7.89 12.90
N THR A 11 14.49 8.28 12.33
CA THR A 11 13.31 8.62 13.12
C THR A 11 12.73 7.29 13.64
N ALA A 12 13.01 6.99 14.89
CA ALA A 12 12.36 5.93 15.62
C ALA A 12 10.86 6.22 15.61
N VAL A 13 10.08 5.33 15.01
CA VAL A 13 8.63 5.29 15.15
C VAL A 13 8.38 4.88 16.60
N MET A 14 8.22 5.85 17.50
CA MET A 14 7.64 5.60 18.80
C MET A 14 6.18 5.20 18.57
N ALA A 15 5.90 3.92 18.70
CA ALA A 15 4.57 3.39 18.86
C ALA A 15 4.00 3.96 20.16
N GLY A 16 3.20 5.03 20.04
CA GLY A 16 2.37 5.52 21.13
C GLY A 16 1.35 4.44 21.46
N LEU A 17 1.58 3.67 22.51
CA LEU A 17 0.58 2.86 23.17
C LEU A 17 -0.49 3.81 23.71
N LEU A 18 -1.52 4.05 22.91
CA LEU A 18 -2.78 4.57 23.40
C LEU A 18 -3.36 3.53 24.36
N SER A 19 -3.33 3.86 25.64
CA SER A 19 -4.05 3.13 26.69
C SER A 19 -5.55 3.30 26.42
N LEU A 20 -6.10 2.40 25.62
CA LEU A 20 -7.53 2.21 25.49
C LEU A 20 -7.97 1.54 26.79
N ASN A 21 -8.50 2.31 27.74
CA ASN A 21 -9.36 1.77 28.78
C ASN A 21 -10.64 1.27 28.11
N ALA A 22 -10.60 0.07 27.55
CA ALA A 22 -11.78 -0.61 27.09
C ALA A 22 -12.67 -0.85 28.31
N MET A 23 -13.83 -0.25 28.33
CA MET A 23 -14.91 -0.63 29.21
C MET A 23 -15.23 -2.10 28.95
N PHE A 24 -14.70 -2.97 29.79
CA PHE A 24 -15.14 -4.36 29.84
C PHE A 24 -16.57 -4.36 30.42
N MET A 25 -17.56 -4.33 29.56
CA MET A 25 -18.89 -4.79 29.95
C MET A 25 -18.77 -6.29 30.21
N PRO A 26 -19.20 -6.79 31.40
CA PRO A 26 -19.28 -8.21 31.63
C PRO A 26 -20.26 -8.79 30.62
N ALA A 27 -19.74 -9.58 29.68
CA ALA A 27 -20.58 -10.35 28.79
C ALA A 27 -21.39 -11.31 29.66
N SER A 28 -22.70 -11.12 29.69
CA SER A 28 -23.63 -12.15 30.20
C SER A 28 -23.23 -13.47 29.54
N ALA A 29 -23.19 -14.54 30.34
CA ALA A 29 -22.88 -15.89 29.86
C ALA A 29 -23.91 -16.31 28.78
N ALA A 30 -23.69 -15.88 27.55
CA ALA A 30 -24.26 -16.51 26.39
C ALA A 30 -23.54 -17.84 26.20
N GLU A 31 -24.28 -18.90 25.95
CA GLU A 31 -23.75 -20.21 25.57
C GLU A 31 -22.60 -19.98 24.58
N SER A 32 -21.42 -20.50 24.92
CA SER A 32 -20.23 -20.35 24.12
C SER A 32 -20.44 -21.04 22.78
N THR A 33 -20.88 -20.28 21.78
CA THR A 33 -20.88 -20.78 20.40
C THR A 33 -19.45 -21.20 20.08
N PRO A 34 -19.22 -22.43 19.60
CA PRO A 34 -17.89 -22.89 19.29
C PRO A 34 -17.28 -21.95 18.23
N GLN A 35 -15.98 -21.68 18.37
CA GLN A 35 -15.26 -20.89 17.38
C GLN A 35 -15.41 -21.50 16.00
N SER A 36 -15.64 -20.67 14.99
CA SER A 36 -15.72 -21.13 13.61
C SER A 36 -14.40 -21.72 13.12
N GLU A 37 -14.46 -22.82 12.38
CA GLU A 37 -13.29 -23.41 11.73
C GLU A 37 -12.65 -22.47 10.68
N ALA A 38 -13.38 -21.44 10.26
CA ALA A 38 -12.90 -20.43 9.32
C ALA A 38 -12.03 -19.34 9.97
N LEU A 39 -11.92 -19.30 11.30
CA LEU A 39 -11.17 -18.31 12.06
C LEU A 39 -10.02 -18.95 12.83
N ASP A 40 -8.93 -18.23 12.98
CA ASP A 40 -7.78 -18.58 13.83
C ASP A 40 -7.70 -17.63 15.03
N ASN A 41 -7.25 -18.10 16.20
CA ASN A 41 -7.05 -17.22 17.34
C ASN A 41 -5.97 -16.18 17.08
N LEU A 42 -4.88 -16.62 16.48
CA LEU A 42 -3.80 -15.77 16.01
C LEU A 42 -3.35 -16.32 14.66
N SER A 43 -3.24 -15.46 13.67
CA SER A 43 -2.58 -15.81 12.43
C SER A 43 -1.66 -14.68 11.96
N ILE A 44 -0.55 -15.08 11.36
CA ILE A 44 0.42 -14.18 10.76
C ILE A 44 0.74 -14.72 9.37
N SER A 45 0.66 -13.88 8.37
CA SER A 45 1.06 -14.22 7.01
C SER A 45 2.05 -13.22 6.45
N ILE A 46 3.06 -13.75 5.77
CA ILE A 46 4.04 -12.99 5.00
C ILE A 46 4.01 -13.47 3.57
N GLY A 47 3.95 -12.54 2.63
CA GLY A 47 3.80 -12.87 1.22
C GLY A 47 4.46 -11.86 0.31
N ASP A 48 4.44 -12.21 -0.96
CA ASP A 48 4.90 -11.40 -2.07
C ASP A 48 3.71 -11.06 -2.97
N TYR A 49 3.37 -9.78 -3.01
CA TYR A 49 2.30 -9.23 -3.84
C TYR A 49 2.90 -8.77 -5.17
N VAL A 50 2.64 -9.51 -6.22
CA VAL A 50 3.16 -9.25 -7.56
C VAL A 50 2.15 -8.42 -8.34
N VAL A 51 2.46 -7.16 -8.59
CA VAL A 51 1.55 -6.21 -9.23
C VAL A 51 2.13 -5.62 -10.49
N SER A 52 1.24 -5.24 -11.41
CA SER A 52 1.55 -4.36 -12.54
C SER A 52 0.89 -3.00 -12.27
N PRO A 53 1.60 -2.05 -11.61
CA PRO A 53 1.02 -0.76 -11.30
C PRO A 53 0.71 0.03 -12.57
N ASN A 54 -0.47 0.62 -12.63
CA ASN A 54 -0.83 1.64 -13.60
C ASN A 54 -1.03 2.95 -12.83
N ALA A 55 -0.20 3.94 -13.12
CA ALA A 55 -0.21 5.23 -12.42
C ALA A 55 -0.45 6.36 -13.42
N ASN A 56 -1.32 7.29 -13.04
CA ASN A 56 -1.47 8.58 -13.70
C ASN A 56 -1.21 9.67 -12.65
N LEU A 57 -0.19 10.47 -12.89
CA LEU A 57 0.16 11.60 -12.02
C LEU A 57 -0.13 12.89 -12.80
N THR A 58 -1.03 13.71 -12.27
CA THR A 58 -1.29 15.05 -12.76
C THR A 58 -0.78 16.07 -11.75
N MET A 59 0.02 17.02 -12.20
CA MET A 59 0.52 18.12 -11.37
C MET A 59 0.17 19.45 -12.03
N ASN A 60 -0.34 20.38 -11.23
CA ASN A 60 -0.55 21.74 -11.67
C ASN A 60 0.72 22.56 -11.39
N THR A 61 1.35 23.04 -12.44
CA THR A 61 2.51 23.93 -12.35
C THR A 61 2.10 25.37 -12.65
N PRO A 62 2.91 26.38 -12.31
CA PRO A 62 2.65 27.76 -12.71
C PRO A 62 2.53 27.97 -14.24
N TYR A 63 2.99 27.01 -15.04
CA TYR A 63 2.96 27.04 -16.49
C TYR A 63 1.82 26.21 -17.11
N GLY A 64 0.95 25.61 -16.27
CA GLY A 64 -0.17 24.76 -16.66
C GLY A 64 -0.16 23.38 -16.03
N ALA A 65 -1.24 22.64 -16.26
CA ALA A 65 -1.34 21.26 -15.83
C ALA A 65 -0.47 20.35 -16.68
N THR A 66 0.34 19.52 -16.05
CA THR A 66 1.16 18.49 -16.68
C THR A 66 0.72 17.13 -16.18
N SER A 67 0.42 16.21 -17.10
CA SER A 67 0.10 14.82 -16.78
C SER A 67 1.19 13.89 -17.29
N SER A 68 1.54 12.88 -16.52
CA SER A 68 2.45 11.81 -16.96
C SER A 68 1.82 10.92 -18.04
N GLY A 69 0.49 11.01 -18.24
CA GLY A 69 -0.26 9.98 -18.95
C GLY A 69 -0.30 8.68 -18.14
N ASP A 70 -0.92 7.65 -18.71
CA ASP A 70 -0.95 6.33 -18.10
C ASP A 70 0.42 5.66 -18.23
N VAL A 71 1.16 5.61 -17.13
CA VAL A 71 2.44 4.90 -17.05
C VAL A 71 2.18 3.51 -16.52
N SER A 72 2.17 2.53 -17.41
CA SER A 72 2.16 1.12 -17.03
C SER A 72 3.59 0.65 -16.75
N SER A 73 3.80 0.01 -15.63
CA SER A 73 5.11 -0.51 -15.29
C SER A 73 5.16 -2.04 -15.41
N HIS A 74 6.39 -2.56 -15.55
CA HIS A 74 6.65 -3.98 -15.40
C HIS A 74 6.23 -4.46 -14.03
N GLN A 75 6.06 -5.77 -13.87
CA GLN A 75 5.72 -6.39 -12.59
C GLN A 75 6.64 -5.95 -11.47
N VAL A 76 6.06 -5.64 -10.31
CA VAL A 76 6.76 -5.23 -9.09
C VAL A 76 6.40 -6.20 -7.99
N HIS A 77 7.39 -6.60 -7.23
CA HIS A 77 7.25 -7.43 -6.05
C HIS A 77 7.15 -6.56 -4.80
N ILE A 78 6.08 -6.72 -4.06
CA ILE A 78 5.77 -5.93 -2.87
C ILE A 78 5.62 -6.88 -1.68
N PRO A 79 6.53 -6.84 -0.70
CA PRO A 79 6.36 -7.62 0.51
C PRO A 79 5.11 -7.17 1.26
N ARG A 80 4.29 -8.13 1.67
CA ARG A 80 3.04 -7.88 2.41
C ARG A 80 3.00 -8.70 3.69
N LEU A 81 2.62 -8.07 4.77
CA LEU A 81 2.46 -8.67 6.08
C LEU A 81 1.01 -8.50 6.53
N LYS A 82 0.35 -9.60 6.91
CA LYS A 82 -0.96 -9.56 7.55
C LYS A 82 -0.91 -10.28 8.89
N ALA A 83 -1.67 -9.79 9.87
CA ALA A 83 -1.87 -10.47 11.14
C ALA A 83 -3.32 -10.30 11.58
N ASP A 84 -3.91 -11.40 12.04
CA ASP A 84 -5.24 -11.40 12.66
C ASP A 84 -5.11 -11.97 14.08
N PHE A 85 -5.72 -11.29 15.02
CA PHE A 85 -5.78 -11.70 16.43
C PHE A 85 -7.22 -11.68 16.91
N LEU A 86 -7.78 -12.86 17.21
CA LEU A 86 -9.14 -13.03 17.67
C LEU A 86 -9.23 -12.88 19.19
N LEU A 87 -10.18 -12.09 19.65
CA LEU A 87 -10.54 -11.94 21.05
C LEU A 87 -11.83 -12.72 21.30
N GLY A 88 -11.73 -13.83 22.03
CA GLY A 88 -12.87 -14.74 22.19
C GLY A 88 -13.17 -15.50 20.88
N HIS A 89 -14.45 -15.58 20.47
CA HIS A 89 -14.86 -16.45 19.36
C HIS A 89 -15.30 -15.70 18.10
N SER A 90 -15.54 -14.38 18.20
CA SER A 90 -16.25 -13.65 17.15
C SER A 90 -15.77 -12.22 16.93
N GLN A 91 -14.69 -11.78 17.55
CA GLN A 91 -14.19 -10.41 17.38
C GLN A 91 -12.67 -10.37 17.52
N GLY A 92 -12.03 -9.39 16.93
CA GLY A 92 -10.58 -9.30 17.01
C GLY A 92 -9.97 -8.16 16.22
N PHE A 93 -8.66 -8.12 16.20
CA PHE A 93 -7.87 -7.14 15.46
C PHE A 93 -7.34 -7.74 14.17
N ALA A 94 -7.28 -6.93 13.13
CA ALA A 94 -6.61 -7.26 11.88
C ALA A 94 -5.63 -6.15 11.53
N LEU A 95 -4.44 -6.55 11.10
CA LEU A 95 -3.37 -5.69 10.62
C LEU A 95 -3.01 -6.11 9.19
N ASP A 96 -2.75 -5.14 8.31
CA ASP A 96 -2.28 -5.37 6.96
C ASP A 96 -1.29 -4.26 6.59
N TYR A 97 -0.07 -4.63 6.23
CA TYR A 97 0.99 -3.71 5.86
C TYR A 97 1.63 -4.11 4.55
N TYR A 98 1.79 -3.17 3.65
CA TYR A 98 2.62 -3.28 2.46
C TYR A 98 3.17 -1.93 2.04
N GLY A 99 4.36 -1.94 1.45
CA GLY A 99 5.02 -0.76 0.95
C GLY A 99 5.45 -0.95 -0.50
N PHE A 100 5.24 0.06 -1.29
CA PHE A 100 5.62 0.14 -2.70
C PHE A 100 6.57 1.30 -2.90
N TYR A 101 7.67 1.07 -3.61
CA TYR A 101 8.57 2.12 -4.06
C TYR A 101 9.04 1.82 -5.49
N ARG A 102 8.90 2.80 -6.37
CA ARG A 102 9.34 2.67 -7.75
C ARG A 102 10.01 3.94 -8.23
N GLN A 103 11.10 3.75 -8.96
CA GLN A 103 11.78 4.79 -9.72
C GLN A 103 11.55 4.56 -11.20
N TYR A 104 11.13 5.61 -11.89
CA TYR A 104 11.00 5.69 -13.33
C TYR A 104 12.08 6.61 -13.85
N SER A 105 12.78 6.21 -14.88
CA SER A 105 13.78 7.06 -15.54
C SER A 105 13.62 6.94 -17.04
N ASP A 106 13.65 8.07 -17.71
CA ASP A 106 13.70 8.16 -19.16
C ASP A 106 14.81 9.10 -19.57
N SER A 107 15.47 8.80 -20.68
CA SER A 107 16.57 9.55 -21.20
C SER A 107 16.42 9.76 -22.71
N VAL A 108 16.57 10.99 -23.15
CA VAL A 108 16.59 11.36 -24.56
C VAL A 108 17.93 12.00 -24.88
N SER A 109 18.62 11.46 -25.88
CA SER A 109 19.81 12.07 -26.43
C SER A 109 19.61 12.30 -27.93
N ARG A 110 19.85 13.50 -28.41
CA ARG A 110 19.82 13.85 -29.85
C ARG A 110 21.07 14.61 -30.22
N THR A 111 21.71 14.18 -31.30
CA THR A 111 22.82 14.86 -31.90
C THR A 111 22.34 15.53 -33.20
N TYR A 112 22.54 16.81 -33.30
CA TYR A 112 22.28 17.58 -34.52
C TYR A 112 23.62 17.80 -35.20
N LEU A 113 23.77 17.27 -36.41
CA LEU A 113 24.96 17.45 -37.23
C LEU A 113 24.92 18.86 -37.83
N THR A 114 25.70 19.76 -37.27
CA THR A 114 25.92 21.12 -37.81
C THR A 114 27.43 21.27 -37.97
N ASP A 115 27.89 21.19 -39.23
CA ASP A 115 29.30 21.42 -39.53
C ASP A 115 29.70 22.90 -39.19
N PRO A 116 30.80 23.17 -38.44
CA PRO A 116 31.87 22.27 -38.02
C PRO A 116 31.76 21.69 -36.60
N ASN A 117 30.67 21.93 -35.87
CA ASN A 117 30.50 21.42 -34.49
C ASN A 117 29.17 20.69 -34.33
N ASP A 118 29.23 19.40 -34.06
CA ASP A 118 28.06 18.62 -33.72
C ASP A 118 27.46 19.10 -32.41
N LEU A 119 26.18 19.52 -32.44
CA LEU A 119 25.42 19.88 -31.25
C LEU A 119 24.77 18.60 -30.67
N THR A 120 25.23 18.17 -29.54
CA THR A 120 24.60 17.09 -28.79
C THR A 120 23.80 17.69 -27.63
N PHE A 121 22.52 17.37 -27.59
CA PHE A 121 21.61 17.67 -26.48
C PHE A 121 21.22 16.38 -25.83
N SER A 122 21.40 16.30 -24.51
CA SER A 122 20.95 15.18 -23.69
C SER A 122 20.02 15.68 -22.58
N ALA A 123 18.89 15.02 -22.40
CA ALA A 123 17.97 15.27 -21.32
C ALA A 123 17.64 13.95 -20.61
N ASN A 124 17.68 13.97 -19.29
CA ASN A 124 17.28 12.87 -18.45
C ASN A 124 16.17 13.34 -17.51
N ALA A 125 15.13 12.54 -17.37
CA ALA A 125 14.07 12.75 -16.42
C ALA A 125 13.92 11.50 -15.57
N SER A 126 13.76 11.66 -14.28
CA SER A 126 13.43 10.57 -13.37
C SER A 126 12.29 10.98 -12.44
N ALA A 127 11.41 10.04 -12.16
CA ALA A 127 10.33 10.20 -11.21
C ALA A 127 10.35 9.04 -10.21
N ASN A 128 10.20 9.36 -8.95
CA ASN A 128 10.12 8.39 -7.86
C ASN A 128 8.70 8.43 -7.29
N VAL A 129 8.08 7.27 -7.13
CA VAL A 129 6.78 7.13 -6.47
C VAL A 129 6.93 6.08 -5.38
N GLY A 130 6.57 6.44 -4.17
CA GLY A 130 6.52 5.54 -3.03
C GLY A 130 5.18 5.63 -2.31
N LEU A 131 4.69 4.50 -1.85
CA LEU A 131 3.49 4.38 -1.05
C LEU A 131 3.72 3.34 0.03
N ASP A 132 3.56 3.74 1.29
CA ASP A 132 3.43 2.82 2.42
C ASP A 132 1.98 2.84 2.89
N LEU A 133 1.40 1.67 3.08
CA LEU A 133 0.04 1.50 3.59
C LEU A 133 0.06 0.54 4.78
N ALA A 134 -0.47 1.00 5.90
CA ALA A 134 -0.67 0.19 7.10
C ALA A 134 -2.12 0.34 7.56
N ASN A 135 -2.85 -0.75 7.62
CA ASN A 135 -4.22 -0.81 8.06
C ASN A 135 -4.29 -1.50 9.42
N ALA A 136 -5.03 -0.93 10.35
CA ALA A 136 -5.37 -1.55 11.62
C ALA A 136 -6.87 -1.45 11.83
N SER A 137 -7.53 -2.57 12.10
CA SER A 137 -8.97 -2.61 12.26
C SER A 137 -9.39 -3.56 13.38
N TYR A 138 -10.53 -3.27 13.96
CA TYR A 138 -11.26 -4.16 14.84
C TYR A 138 -12.43 -4.75 14.05
N LYS A 139 -12.54 -6.08 14.05
CA LYS A 139 -13.54 -6.83 13.27
C LYS A 139 -14.47 -7.61 14.17
N TRP A 140 -15.75 -7.63 13.82
CA TRP A 140 -16.76 -8.51 14.38
C TRP A 140 -17.12 -9.55 13.33
N TRP A 141 -17.14 -10.82 13.75
CA TRP A 141 -17.47 -11.94 12.90
C TRP A 141 -18.82 -12.51 13.31
N PHE A 142 -19.66 -12.74 12.31
CA PHE A 142 -21.01 -13.27 12.44
C PHE A 142 -21.11 -14.55 11.63
N GLY A 143 -21.74 -15.57 12.17
CA GLY A 143 -21.85 -16.88 11.56
C GLY A 143 -21.32 -17.97 12.50
N SER A 144 -21.30 -19.18 12.00
CA SER A 144 -20.90 -20.35 12.77
C SER A 144 -20.37 -21.45 11.84
N ALA A 145 -19.76 -22.48 12.44
CA ALA A 145 -19.18 -23.61 11.73
C ALA A 145 -18.22 -23.18 10.61
N SER A 146 -18.56 -23.42 9.35
CA SER A 146 -17.69 -23.20 8.21
C SER A 146 -17.78 -21.80 7.61
N ASP A 147 -18.84 -21.02 7.92
CA ASP A 147 -19.12 -19.75 7.26
C ASP A 147 -19.21 -18.61 8.25
N VAL A 148 -18.44 -17.55 8.00
CA VAL A 148 -18.52 -16.31 8.78
C VAL A 148 -18.42 -15.08 7.87
N ILE A 149 -19.17 -14.04 8.25
CA ILE A 149 -19.12 -12.72 7.65
C ILE A 149 -18.55 -11.75 8.69
N GLY A 150 -17.58 -10.95 8.31
CA GLY A 150 -16.93 -9.96 9.17
C GLY A 150 -17.26 -8.55 8.78
N VAL A 151 -17.45 -7.68 9.76
CA VAL A 151 -17.52 -6.23 9.59
C VAL A 151 -16.44 -5.62 10.47
N GLY A 152 -15.66 -4.72 9.92
CA GLY A 152 -14.56 -4.08 10.64
C GLY A 152 -14.56 -2.58 10.50
N ILE A 153 -14.11 -1.91 11.54
CA ILE A 153 -13.79 -0.48 11.55
C ILE A 153 -12.37 -0.28 12.05
N GLY A 154 -11.71 0.76 11.58
CA GLY A 154 -10.34 0.99 11.98
C GLY A 154 -9.75 2.27 11.43
N ALA A 155 -8.45 2.27 11.32
CA ALA A 155 -7.67 3.36 10.75
C ALA A 155 -6.64 2.81 9.76
N ALA A 156 -6.44 3.57 8.69
CA ALA A 156 -5.38 3.36 7.74
C ALA A 156 -4.39 4.50 7.85
N TYR A 157 -3.12 4.16 8.01
CA TYR A 157 -2.00 5.08 7.83
C TYR A 157 -1.46 4.90 6.42
N TYR A 158 -1.33 5.98 5.69
CA TYR A 158 -0.68 5.98 4.38
C TYR A 158 0.32 7.11 4.28
N ARG A 159 1.46 6.79 3.65
CA ARG A 159 2.51 7.74 3.35
C ARG A 159 2.80 7.68 1.86
N VAL A 160 2.84 8.85 1.24
CA VAL A 160 3.10 9.00 -0.19
C VAL A 160 4.38 9.79 -0.38
N HIS A 161 5.26 9.29 -1.23
CA HIS A 161 6.49 9.95 -1.62
C HIS A 161 6.48 10.19 -3.12
N PHE A 162 6.76 11.42 -3.51
CA PHE A 162 6.98 11.78 -4.90
C PHE A 162 8.31 12.51 -5.04
N GLY A 163 9.06 12.14 -6.04
CA GLY A 163 10.27 12.86 -6.42
C GLY A 163 10.34 13.00 -7.93
N VAL A 164 10.70 14.16 -8.41
CA VAL A 164 10.98 14.40 -9.83
C VAL A 164 12.34 15.05 -9.92
N ALA A 165 13.21 14.48 -10.75
CA ALA A 165 14.48 15.08 -11.11
C ALA A 165 14.57 15.14 -12.63
N ALA A 166 14.98 16.30 -13.13
CA ALA A 166 15.26 16.51 -14.54
C ALA A 166 16.64 17.15 -14.72
N SER A 167 17.40 16.69 -15.68
CA SER A 167 18.66 17.28 -16.07
C SER A 167 18.75 17.42 -17.59
N ALA A 168 19.33 18.52 -18.03
CA ALA A 168 19.63 18.76 -19.42
C ALA A 168 21.09 19.19 -19.54
N ALA A 169 21.77 18.69 -20.55
CA ALA A 169 23.15 19.05 -20.85
C ALA A 169 23.35 19.23 -22.36
N THR A 170 24.26 20.13 -22.72
CA THR A 170 24.69 20.34 -24.08
C THR A 170 26.21 20.35 -24.12
N ASN A 171 26.78 19.90 -25.23
CA ASN A 171 28.22 19.93 -25.48
C ASN A 171 28.74 21.33 -25.82
N ILE A 172 27.86 22.32 -26.10
CA ILE A 172 28.27 23.71 -26.28
C ILE A 172 28.50 24.33 -24.89
N ASN A 173 29.71 24.84 -24.69
CA ASN A 173 30.16 25.46 -23.44
C ASN A 173 30.02 24.58 -22.17
N ASN A 174 29.85 23.26 -22.33
CA ASN A 174 29.60 22.33 -21.24
C ASN A 174 28.47 22.79 -20.31
N ALA A 175 27.43 23.42 -20.86
CA ALA A 175 26.29 23.90 -20.10
C ALA A 175 25.43 22.72 -19.63
N SER A 176 25.17 22.68 -18.34
CA SER A 176 24.28 21.72 -17.74
C SER A 176 23.35 22.38 -16.73
N SER A 177 22.13 21.94 -16.68
CA SER A 177 21.13 22.36 -15.69
C SER A 177 20.45 21.13 -15.11
N SER A 178 20.24 21.14 -13.80
CA SER A 178 19.50 20.09 -13.13
C SER A 178 18.52 20.67 -12.13
N THR A 179 17.36 20.08 -12.02
CA THR A 179 16.36 20.39 -11.02
C THR A 179 15.93 19.11 -10.32
N HIS A 180 15.69 19.22 -9.03
CA HIS A 180 15.17 18.11 -8.22
C HIS A 180 14.11 18.66 -7.25
N THR A 181 12.97 18.01 -7.23
CA THR A 181 11.89 18.31 -6.29
C THR A 181 11.38 17.00 -5.72
N SER A 182 11.28 16.95 -4.39
CA SER A 182 10.70 15.81 -3.69
C SER A 182 9.62 16.29 -2.73
N TYR A 183 8.57 15.50 -2.62
CA TYR A 183 7.45 15.72 -1.72
C TYR A 183 7.16 14.44 -0.98
N SER A 184 6.95 14.54 0.33
CA SER A 184 6.53 13.44 1.17
C SER A 184 5.41 13.92 2.09
N SER A 185 4.34 13.18 2.15
CA SER A 185 3.24 13.47 3.06
C SER A 185 2.65 12.17 3.57
N ASP A 186 2.19 12.20 4.80
CA ASP A 186 1.54 11.08 5.45
C ASP A 186 0.20 11.50 6.05
N SER A 187 -0.67 10.54 6.23
CA SER A 187 -2.00 10.78 6.76
C SER A 187 -2.60 9.53 7.39
N VAL A 188 -3.54 9.77 8.28
CA VAL A 188 -4.41 8.75 8.85
C VAL A 188 -5.83 9.00 8.38
N ALA A 189 -6.53 7.94 8.02
CA ALA A 189 -7.91 7.99 7.56
C ALA A 189 -8.76 6.87 8.19
N PRO A 190 -10.07 7.06 8.34
CA PRO A 190 -10.97 6.02 8.78
C PRO A 190 -11.00 4.88 7.74
N LEU A 191 -11.09 3.66 8.25
CA LEU A 191 -11.10 2.42 7.48
C LEU A 191 -12.38 1.64 7.81
N ILE A 192 -13.07 1.18 6.78
CA ILE A 192 -14.18 0.22 6.88
C ILE A 192 -13.76 -1.05 6.14
N GLN A 193 -14.06 -2.20 6.73
CA GLN A 193 -13.75 -3.49 6.15
C GLN A 193 -14.96 -4.43 6.21
N LEU A 194 -15.11 -5.23 5.16
CA LEU A 194 -16.02 -6.35 5.08
C LEU A 194 -15.19 -7.60 4.76
N GLY A 195 -15.53 -8.71 5.36
CA GLY A 195 -14.86 -9.98 5.14
C GLY A 195 -15.85 -11.11 5.08
N TRP A 196 -15.53 -12.12 4.28
CA TRP A 196 -16.19 -13.40 4.30
C TRP A 196 -15.13 -14.49 4.35
N ARG A 197 -15.36 -15.52 5.15
CA ARG A 197 -14.48 -16.68 5.30
C ARG A 197 -15.32 -17.94 5.18
N HIS A 198 -14.82 -18.91 4.42
CA HIS A 198 -15.42 -20.24 4.31
C HIS A 198 -14.36 -21.33 4.51
N ALA A 199 -14.63 -22.25 5.41
CA ALA A 199 -13.80 -23.44 5.64
C ALA A 199 -14.41 -24.65 4.93
N PHE A 200 -13.77 -25.15 3.89
CA PHE A 200 -14.14 -26.42 3.24
C PHE A 200 -13.75 -27.61 4.10
N SER A 201 -12.71 -27.45 4.89
CA SER A 201 -12.19 -28.41 5.84
C SER A 201 -11.29 -27.69 6.86
N PRO A 202 -10.84 -28.34 7.92
CA PRO A 202 -9.85 -27.76 8.83
C PRO A 202 -8.57 -27.29 8.16
N ASN A 203 -8.27 -27.82 6.97
CA ASN A 203 -7.03 -27.55 6.27
C ASN A 203 -7.22 -26.71 4.99
N ALA A 204 -8.43 -26.44 4.53
CA ALA A 204 -8.67 -25.69 3.30
C ALA A 204 -9.74 -24.63 3.51
N ARG A 205 -9.41 -23.40 3.20
CA ARG A 205 -10.27 -22.23 3.38
C ARG A 205 -10.21 -21.31 2.17
N MET A 206 -11.28 -20.55 1.99
CA MET A 206 -11.27 -19.39 1.10
C MET A 206 -11.82 -18.16 1.80
N TYR A 207 -11.50 -17.01 1.23
CA TYR A 207 -11.95 -15.74 1.79
C TYR A 207 -12.10 -14.65 0.74
N VAL A 208 -12.95 -13.69 1.06
CA VAL A 208 -13.09 -12.42 0.37
C VAL A 208 -12.92 -11.30 1.39
N ASP A 209 -12.09 -10.32 1.10
CA ASP A 209 -11.96 -9.10 1.89
C ASP A 209 -12.20 -7.89 0.99
N VAL A 210 -12.96 -6.93 1.50
CA VAL A 210 -13.18 -5.63 0.87
C VAL A 210 -12.91 -4.55 1.89
N SER A 211 -12.18 -3.52 1.51
CA SER A 211 -11.93 -2.37 2.39
C SER A 211 -12.08 -1.05 1.65
N GLY A 212 -12.50 -0.04 2.38
CA GLY A 212 -12.62 1.32 1.92
C GLY A 212 -12.04 2.30 2.93
N ILE A 213 -11.27 3.24 2.41
CA ILE A 213 -10.67 4.36 3.13
C ILE A 213 -11.12 5.61 2.42
N GLU A 214 -11.67 6.57 3.14
CA GLU A 214 -12.00 7.87 2.59
C GLU A 214 -11.61 8.96 3.57
N LYS A 215 -10.91 9.97 3.06
CA LYS A 215 -10.54 11.16 3.81
C LYS A 215 -10.81 12.40 3.00
N THR A 216 -11.54 13.32 3.59
CA THR A 216 -11.85 14.63 3.02
C THR A 216 -11.10 15.71 3.78
N GLY A 217 -10.43 16.61 3.06
CA GLY A 217 -9.71 17.76 3.63
C GLY A 217 -8.35 17.45 4.26
N GLY A 218 -7.61 18.52 4.59
CA GLY A 218 -6.22 18.48 5.02
C GLY A 218 -5.26 18.43 3.83
N ASN A 219 -3.97 18.31 4.10
CA ASN A 219 -2.92 18.32 3.07
C ASN A 219 -3.00 17.15 2.09
N LEU A 220 -3.61 16.04 2.51
CA LEU A 220 -3.89 14.85 1.70
C LEU A 220 -5.34 14.46 1.90
N SER A 221 -6.11 14.46 0.83
CA SER A 221 -7.46 13.91 0.75
C SER A 221 -7.50 12.81 -0.30
N GLY A 222 -8.46 11.89 -0.20
CA GLY A 222 -8.58 10.84 -1.20
C GLY A 222 -9.36 9.63 -0.77
N ARG A 223 -9.34 8.63 -1.66
CA ARG A 223 -10.04 7.37 -1.51
C ARG A 223 -9.12 6.22 -1.86
N ILE A 224 -9.17 5.17 -1.05
CA ILE A 224 -8.48 3.92 -1.33
C ILE A 224 -9.49 2.79 -1.17
N TYR A 225 -9.68 2.00 -2.22
CA TYR A 225 -10.51 0.82 -2.21
C TYR A 225 -9.66 -0.40 -2.50
N ASN A 226 -9.88 -1.45 -1.73
CA ASN A 226 -9.24 -2.74 -1.95
C ASN A 226 -10.29 -3.83 -1.94
N ALA A 227 -10.16 -4.78 -2.86
CA ALA A 227 -10.91 -6.02 -2.87
C ALA A 227 -9.95 -7.17 -3.12
N SER A 228 -10.11 -8.25 -2.37
CA SER A 228 -9.28 -9.44 -2.51
C SER A 228 -10.10 -10.72 -2.38
N LEU A 229 -9.67 -11.74 -3.12
CA LEU A 229 -10.17 -13.10 -3.05
C LEU A 229 -8.97 -14.02 -2.85
N GLY A 230 -9.01 -14.87 -1.83
CA GLY A 230 -7.90 -15.77 -1.52
C GLY A 230 -8.34 -17.15 -1.10
N ALA A 231 -7.38 -18.07 -1.18
CA ALA A 231 -7.51 -19.44 -0.70
C ALA A 231 -6.28 -19.81 0.12
N GLU A 232 -6.47 -20.61 1.14
CA GLU A 232 -5.46 -21.06 2.08
C GLU A 232 -5.49 -22.59 2.18
N TRP A 233 -4.33 -23.20 2.23
CA TRP A 233 -4.18 -24.62 2.47
C TRP A 233 -3.11 -24.89 3.52
N TYR A 234 -3.48 -25.63 4.56
CA TYR A 234 -2.62 -25.96 5.69
C TYR A 234 -2.08 -27.38 5.53
N PHE A 235 -0.81 -27.50 5.24
CA PHE A 235 -0.11 -28.79 5.16
C PHE A 235 0.36 -29.30 6.52
N ALA A 236 0.36 -28.45 7.55
CA ALA A 236 0.58 -28.80 8.94
C ALA A 236 -0.47 -28.07 9.81
N LYS A 237 -0.64 -28.52 11.04
CA LYS A 237 -1.64 -27.94 11.97
C LYS A 237 -1.56 -26.41 12.06
N ASN A 238 -0.33 -25.90 12.10
CA ASN A 238 -0.06 -24.48 12.37
C ASN A 238 0.56 -23.74 11.19
N VAL A 239 0.83 -24.40 10.07
CA VAL A 239 1.52 -23.80 8.91
C VAL A 239 0.80 -24.14 7.63
N GLY A 240 0.56 -23.13 6.84
CA GLY A 240 -0.07 -23.25 5.53
C GLY A 240 0.50 -22.27 4.52
N ILE A 241 0.09 -22.44 3.29
CA ILE A 241 0.34 -21.54 2.19
C ILE A 241 -0.98 -21.00 1.66
N GLY A 242 -0.94 -19.86 1.04
CA GLY A 242 -2.12 -19.31 0.38
C GLY A 242 -1.77 -18.51 -0.84
N ALA A 243 -2.81 -18.32 -1.64
CA ALA A 243 -2.79 -17.43 -2.79
C ALA A 243 -3.99 -16.49 -2.71
N GLU A 244 -3.76 -15.25 -3.05
CA GLU A 244 -4.77 -14.19 -3.06
C GLU A 244 -4.64 -13.40 -4.37
N TYR A 245 -5.74 -12.99 -4.95
CA TYR A 245 -5.75 -11.97 -5.99
C TYR A 245 -6.38 -10.70 -5.43
N SER A 246 -5.66 -9.58 -5.52
CA SER A 246 -6.09 -8.29 -4.98
C SER A 246 -6.19 -7.25 -6.09
N SER A 247 -7.18 -6.36 -5.95
CA SER A 247 -7.34 -5.14 -6.75
C SER A 247 -7.40 -3.95 -5.82
N THR A 248 -6.45 -3.04 -5.95
CA THR A 248 -6.39 -1.81 -5.16
C THR A 248 -6.48 -0.60 -6.08
N ARG A 249 -7.38 0.32 -5.76
CA ARG A 249 -7.52 1.61 -6.44
C ARG A 249 -7.27 2.72 -5.44
N ILE A 250 -6.37 3.62 -5.79
CA ILE A 250 -5.92 4.73 -4.97
C ILE A 250 -6.11 6.00 -5.79
N ASN A 251 -6.91 6.92 -5.27
CA ASN A 251 -7.05 8.26 -5.79
C ASN A 251 -6.75 9.24 -4.66
N ILE A 252 -5.62 9.91 -4.74
CA ILE A 252 -5.14 10.84 -3.71
C ILE A 252 -4.95 12.21 -4.34
N HIS A 253 -5.47 13.22 -3.67
CA HIS A 253 -5.32 14.63 -3.98
C HIS A 253 -4.46 15.30 -2.92
N SER A 254 -3.45 16.03 -3.35
CA SER A 254 -2.56 16.79 -2.47
C SER A 254 -2.74 18.28 -2.70
N ASP A 255 -3.26 18.98 -1.69
CA ASP A 255 -3.44 20.44 -1.76
C ASP A 255 -2.09 21.18 -1.76
N GLY A 256 -1.07 20.62 -1.08
CA GLY A 256 0.24 21.23 -0.99
C GLY A 256 1.05 21.23 -2.31
N SER A 257 0.83 20.24 -3.16
CA SER A 257 1.49 20.12 -4.48
C SER A 257 0.54 20.35 -5.64
N ASN A 258 -0.76 20.64 -5.39
CA ASN A 258 -1.81 20.66 -6.40
C ASN A 258 -1.75 19.44 -7.34
N GLY A 259 -1.41 18.29 -6.76
CA GLY A 259 -1.20 17.04 -7.49
C GLY A 259 -2.33 16.05 -7.27
N ILE A 260 -2.64 15.28 -8.29
CA ILE A 260 -3.57 14.14 -8.24
C ILE A 260 -2.79 12.89 -8.61
N LEU A 261 -2.81 11.89 -7.72
CA LEU A 261 -2.31 10.55 -7.98
C LEU A 261 -3.49 9.61 -8.19
N ASP A 262 -3.56 9.02 -9.36
CA ASP A 262 -4.43 7.89 -9.65
C ASP A 262 -3.55 6.65 -9.82
N LEU A 263 -3.68 5.68 -8.92
CA LEU A 263 -2.87 4.46 -8.94
C LEU A 263 -3.78 3.25 -8.84
N ARG A 264 -3.59 2.33 -9.77
CA ARG A 264 -4.24 1.03 -9.78
C ARG A 264 -3.19 -0.06 -9.64
N MET A 265 -3.42 -0.97 -8.70
CA MET A 265 -2.57 -2.12 -8.44
C MET A 265 -3.44 -3.38 -8.43
N ASP A 266 -3.27 -4.22 -9.44
CA ASP A 266 -3.97 -5.50 -9.54
C ASP A 266 -2.92 -6.61 -9.63
N GLY A 267 -3.13 -7.71 -8.90
CA GLY A 267 -2.22 -8.83 -9.01
C GLY A 267 -2.39 -9.92 -7.96
N PRO A 268 -1.68 -11.04 -8.14
CA PRO A 268 -1.64 -12.12 -7.19
C PRO A 268 -0.66 -11.87 -6.04
N THR A 269 -1.00 -12.42 -4.87
CA THR A 269 -0.10 -12.59 -3.72
C THR A 269 0.05 -14.05 -3.42
N ILE A 270 1.28 -14.52 -3.22
CA ILE A 270 1.55 -15.84 -2.65
C ILE A 270 2.11 -15.60 -1.25
N PHE A 271 1.61 -16.33 -0.25
CA PHE A 271 2.00 -16.12 1.13
C PHE A 271 2.15 -17.41 1.93
N LEU A 272 3.02 -17.35 2.92
CA LEU A 272 3.12 -18.34 3.99
C LEU A 272 2.30 -17.84 5.18
N LYS A 273 1.54 -18.72 5.82
CA LYS A 273 0.70 -18.40 6.97
C LYS A 273 0.98 -19.31 8.14
N GLY A 274 1.24 -18.71 9.30
CA GLY A 274 1.23 -19.37 10.58
C GLY A 274 -0.09 -19.12 11.31
N ARG A 275 -0.65 -20.15 11.96
CA ARG A 275 -1.86 -20.03 12.80
C ARG A 275 -1.65 -20.69 14.15
N PHE A 276 -2.28 -20.14 15.20
CA PHE A 276 -2.14 -20.57 16.57
C PHE A 276 -3.48 -20.53 17.30
#